data_22a626b304f5fc0fd21711375ada20cc
#
_entry.id   22a626b304f5fc0fd21711375ada20cc
#
_cell.length_a   1.000
_cell.length_b   1.000
_cell.length_c   1.000
_cell.angle_alpha   90.00
_cell.angle_beta   90.00
_cell.angle_gamma   90.00
#
_symmetry.space_group_name_H-M   'P 1'
#
loop_
_entity.id
_entity.type
_entity.pdbx_description
1 polymer ?
#
loop_
_entity_poly.entity_id
_entity_poly.type
_entity_poly.pdbx_seq_one_letter_code
_entity_poly.pdbx_strand_id
1 'polypeptide(L)'
;MRLWLIGAYGIVSTTTAVGGKAIERELVDKTGLVSELPQFKGIDDYVKLEFKFGGHEIRDLNGSFYSAALMHWEKNKHYDFNILNEVKNDLKKIKAKKGTALMCGTGIEEFGKIETLEDDELSLREIVERIEDDMKKFKDNETVVINLASTEPIHKFNKKYHESIDGFEKMIDEDEKEYVSASMLYAYAAIKNDIPYGNFTPSVGSSLPALKKLAMENKVPHAGNDGKTGETLIKTTLAPMFLYRNLKIVGWMGYNILGDFDGKVLSHKDNKESKIMSKDSVLEKILGYSPYSITEIEYFPSLVDNKTAFDFLHFKGFLGTKMKFYFIWDGIDAIVASPIVIDIARFLLFAKKRGKYGVIKEMAFFFKSPMENRVINTHEQFQQLVNWFREIL
;
A
#
# COMPACT_ATOMS: atom_id res chain seq x y z
N MET A 1 14.92 -2.99 11.33
CA MET A 1 13.79 -2.03 11.17
C MET A 1 12.58 -2.45 11.96
N ARG A 2 11.74 -1.48 12.36
CA ARG A 2 10.47 -1.72 13.05
C ARG A 2 9.31 -1.25 12.19
N LEU A 3 8.37 -2.15 11.90
CA LEU A 3 7.20 -1.87 11.11
C LEU A 3 5.95 -1.78 12.02
N TRP A 4 5.35 -0.61 12.04
CA TRP A 4 4.03 -0.41 12.63
C TRP A 4 2.98 -0.47 11.53
N LEU A 5 2.20 -1.56 11.51
CA LEU A 5 1.27 -1.87 10.42
C LEU A 5 -0.16 -1.48 10.82
N ILE A 6 -0.81 -0.65 10.01
CA ILE A 6 -2.23 -0.32 10.17
C ILE A 6 -3.03 -1.36 9.39
N GLY A 7 -3.99 -2.03 10.03
CA GLY A 7 -4.60 -3.27 9.55
C GLY A 7 -3.67 -4.46 9.82
N ALA A 8 -3.17 -4.54 11.07
CA ALA A 8 -2.10 -5.44 11.51
C ALA A 8 -2.38 -6.94 11.30
N TYR A 9 -3.66 -7.34 11.33
CA TYR A 9 -4.07 -8.73 11.10
C TYR A 9 -4.60 -9.00 9.70
N GLY A 10 -4.46 -8.04 8.78
CA GLY A 10 -4.71 -8.25 7.35
C GLY A 10 -3.75 -9.26 6.74
N ILE A 11 -4.14 -9.89 5.62
CA ILE A 11 -3.34 -10.92 4.96
C ILE A 11 -1.98 -10.37 4.50
N VAL A 12 -1.93 -9.15 3.96
CA VAL A 12 -0.66 -8.51 3.54
C VAL A 12 0.23 -8.24 4.75
N SER A 13 -0.32 -7.70 5.85
CA SER A 13 0.43 -7.43 7.08
C SER A 13 1.03 -8.70 7.69
N THR A 14 0.23 -9.76 7.79
CA THR A 14 0.68 -11.03 8.37
C THR A 14 1.66 -11.76 7.46
N THR A 15 1.46 -11.74 6.14
CA THR A 15 2.42 -12.29 5.17
C THR A 15 3.73 -11.51 5.19
N THR A 16 3.69 -10.17 5.32
CA THR A 16 4.89 -9.33 5.51
C THR A 16 5.64 -9.73 6.78
N ALA A 17 4.93 -9.97 7.87
CA ALA A 17 5.55 -10.35 9.14
C ALA A 17 6.17 -11.77 9.09
N VAL A 18 5.47 -12.73 8.48
CA VAL A 18 5.98 -14.08 8.25
C VAL A 18 7.21 -14.04 7.35
N GLY A 19 7.12 -13.38 6.19
CA GLY A 19 8.22 -13.25 5.23
C GLY A 19 9.44 -12.52 5.81
N GLY A 20 9.21 -11.42 6.53
CA GLY A 20 10.30 -10.70 7.20
C GLY A 20 11.04 -11.57 8.22
N LYS A 21 10.31 -12.31 9.08
CA LYS A 21 10.94 -13.24 10.04
C LYS A 21 11.60 -14.44 9.36
N ALA A 22 11.05 -14.92 8.27
CA ALA A 22 11.65 -15.98 7.48
C ALA A 22 12.97 -15.57 6.82
N ILE A 23 13.03 -14.34 6.27
CA ILE A 23 14.27 -13.76 5.72
C ILE A 23 15.30 -13.56 6.82
N GLU A 24 14.93 -12.98 7.96
CA GLU A 24 15.81 -12.74 9.11
C GLU A 24 16.45 -14.03 9.63
N ARG A 25 15.75 -15.17 9.52
CA ARG A 25 16.22 -16.51 9.92
C ARG A 25 16.83 -17.33 8.77
N GLU A 26 16.99 -16.74 7.59
CA GLU A 26 17.52 -17.41 6.40
C GLU A 26 16.74 -18.67 5.98
N LEU A 27 15.43 -18.72 6.30
CA LEU A 27 14.53 -19.81 5.90
C LEU A 27 14.11 -19.70 4.43
N VAL A 28 14.16 -18.52 3.88
CA VAL A 28 13.85 -18.19 2.48
C VAL A 28 14.89 -17.21 1.94
N ASP A 29 15.05 -17.20 0.62
CA ASP A 29 15.87 -16.19 -0.04
C ASP A 29 15.17 -14.82 -0.06
N LYS A 30 15.81 -13.82 -0.66
CA LYS A 30 15.33 -12.46 -0.74
C LYS A 30 14.61 -12.14 -2.05
N THR A 31 14.19 -13.15 -2.80
CA THR A 31 13.42 -12.99 -4.04
C THR A 31 12.15 -12.18 -3.79
N GLY A 32 11.89 -11.22 -4.66
CA GLY A 32 10.77 -10.28 -4.55
C GLY A 32 11.14 -8.93 -3.95
N LEU A 33 12.27 -8.81 -3.21
CA LEU A 33 12.75 -7.53 -2.69
C LEU A 33 13.51 -6.74 -3.76
N VAL A 34 12.97 -5.60 -4.17
CA VAL A 34 13.61 -4.68 -5.11
C VAL A 34 14.90 -4.11 -4.53
N SER A 35 14.91 -3.84 -3.23
CA SER A 35 16.07 -3.31 -2.52
C SER A 35 17.28 -4.26 -2.46
N GLU A 36 17.10 -5.53 -2.85
CA GLU A 36 18.20 -6.51 -2.96
C GLU A 36 18.78 -6.61 -4.38
N LEU A 37 18.23 -5.86 -5.33
CA LEU A 37 18.82 -5.78 -6.67
C LEU A 37 20.21 -5.12 -6.64
N PRO A 38 21.14 -5.51 -7.53
CA PRO A 38 22.50 -4.95 -7.57
C PRO A 38 22.57 -3.42 -7.66
N GLN A 39 21.49 -2.79 -8.19
CA GLN A 39 21.36 -1.33 -8.30
C GLN A 39 21.31 -0.62 -6.95
N PHE A 40 20.89 -1.33 -5.89
CA PHE A 40 20.70 -0.81 -4.53
C PHE A 40 21.74 -1.36 -3.53
N LYS A 41 22.87 -1.88 -4.07
CA LYS A 41 23.99 -2.31 -3.23
C LYS A 41 24.44 -1.18 -2.31
N GLY A 42 24.60 -1.49 -1.02
CA GLY A 42 24.97 -0.54 0.03
C GLY A 42 23.79 -0.11 0.93
N ILE A 43 22.53 -0.45 0.59
CA ILE A 43 21.38 -0.12 1.44
C ILE A 43 21.46 -0.84 2.81
N ASP A 44 22.06 -2.04 2.85
CA ASP A 44 22.26 -2.83 4.08
C ASP A 44 23.12 -2.11 5.14
N ASP A 45 24.02 -1.22 4.71
CA ASP A 45 24.86 -0.41 5.61
C ASP A 45 23.99 0.60 6.40
N TYR A 46 22.83 0.92 5.89
CA TYR A 46 21.87 1.84 6.51
C TYR A 46 20.68 1.13 7.14
N VAL A 47 20.05 0.19 6.44
CA VAL A 47 18.81 -0.47 6.88
C VAL A 47 18.91 -1.98 6.67
N LYS A 48 19.14 -2.70 7.77
CA LYS A 48 19.24 -4.16 7.78
C LYS A 48 17.86 -4.82 7.74
N LEU A 49 17.81 -6.04 7.19
CA LEU A 49 16.63 -6.90 7.18
C LEU A 49 16.45 -7.65 8.51
N GLU A 50 16.38 -6.90 9.60
CA GLU A 50 16.06 -7.38 10.95
C GLU A 50 14.73 -6.76 11.35
N PHE A 51 13.77 -7.55 11.83
CA PHE A 51 12.39 -7.09 11.90
C PHE A 51 11.79 -7.12 13.30
N LYS A 52 11.11 -6.04 13.68
CA LYS A 52 10.13 -6.00 14.77
C LYS A 52 8.81 -5.50 14.21
N PHE A 53 7.72 -6.14 14.59
CA PHE A 53 6.38 -5.80 14.12
C PHE A 53 5.51 -5.33 15.27
N GLY A 54 4.60 -4.41 15.00
CA GLY A 54 3.52 -3.95 15.82
C GLY A 54 2.46 -3.34 14.92
N GLY A 55 1.37 -2.82 15.48
CA GLY A 55 0.36 -2.17 14.65
C GLY A 55 -0.97 -1.97 15.35
N HIS A 56 -1.88 -1.34 14.61
CA HIS A 56 -3.27 -1.17 15.01
C HIS A 56 -4.19 -2.08 14.23
N GLU A 57 -5.24 -2.57 14.88
CA GLU A 57 -6.25 -3.44 14.33
C GLU A 57 -7.62 -3.11 14.95
N ILE A 58 -8.68 -3.43 14.24
CA ILE A 58 -10.06 -3.26 14.69
C ILE A 58 -10.80 -4.61 14.83
N ARG A 59 -10.15 -5.72 14.53
CA ARG A 59 -10.70 -7.09 14.56
C ARG A 59 -9.90 -7.95 15.53
N ASP A 60 -10.57 -8.85 16.25
CA ASP A 60 -9.96 -9.90 17.09
C ASP A 60 -8.76 -9.42 17.93
N LEU A 61 -8.95 -8.37 18.72
CA LEU A 61 -7.88 -7.77 19.54
C LEU A 61 -7.25 -8.74 20.57
N ASN A 62 -7.88 -9.88 20.82
CA ASN A 62 -7.33 -10.96 21.65
C ASN A 62 -6.35 -11.86 20.89
N GLY A 63 -6.34 -11.78 19.56
CA GLY A 63 -5.46 -12.52 18.68
C GLY A 63 -3.99 -12.09 18.74
N SER A 64 -3.21 -12.64 17.83
CA SER A 64 -1.80 -12.30 17.61
C SER A 64 -1.49 -12.32 16.12
N PHE A 65 -0.34 -11.78 15.72
CA PHE A 65 0.13 -11.91 14.33
C PHE A 65 0.17 -13.38 13.88
N TYR A 66 0.51 -14.30 14.77
CA TYR A 66 0.51 -15.73 14.44
C TYR A 66 -0.90 -16.29 14.21
N SER A 67 -1.87 -16.00 15.11
CA SER A 67 -3.24 -16.51 14.93
C SER A 67 -3.88 -15.96 13.66
N ALA A 68 -3.64 -14.69 13.34
CA ALA A 68 -4.12 -14.09 12.11
C ALA A 68 -3.42 -14.67 10.87
N ALA A 69 -2.10 -14.86 10.91
CA ALA A 69 -1.35 -15.51 9.83
C ALA A 69 -1.81 -16.94 9.59
N LEU A 70 -2.09 -17.71 10.66
CA LEU A 70 -2.60 -19.07 10.57
C LEU A 70 -3.99 -19.09 9.92
N MET A 71 -4.90 -18.22 10.34
CA MET A 71 -6.24 -18.10 9.76
C MET A 71 -6.17 -17.81 8.24
N HIS A 72 -5.31 -16.88 7.82
CA HIS A 72 -5.12 -16.59 6.40
C HIS A 72 -4.47 -17.74 5.67
N TRP A 73 -3.48 -18.40 6.29
CA TRP A 73 -2.84 -19.57 5.69
C TRP A 73 -3.81 -20.74 5.51
N GLU A 74 -4.68 -21.01 6.49
CA GLU A 74 -5.69 -22.09 6.39
C GLU A 74 -6.63 -21.90 5.21
N LYS A 75 -6.99 -20.65 4.90
CA LYS A 75 -7.84 -20.30 3.75
C LYS A 75 -7.12 -20.40 2.42
N ASN A 76 -5.89 -19.90 2.35
CA ASN A 76 -5.23 -19.57 1.09
C ASN A 76 -4.09 -20.53 0.72
N LYS A 77 -3.46 -21.20 1.70
CA LYS A 77 -2.28 -22.08 1.50
C LYS A 77 -1.19 -21.43 0.63
N HIS A 78 -0.99 -20.14 0.78
CA HIS A 78 -0.25 -19.28 -0.14
C HIS A 78 1.28 -19.31 0.02
N TYR A 79 1.80 -20.07 1.01
CA TYR A 79 3.22 -20.41 1.18
C TYR A 79 3.36 -21.72 1.95
N ASP A 80 4.57 -22.27 2.05
CA ASP A 80 4.82 -23.52 2.79
C ASP A 80 4.52 -23.34 4.28
N PHE A 81 3.70 -24.21 4.86
CA PHE A 81 3.35 -24.19 6.28
C PHE A 81 4.56 -24.27 7.21
N ASN A 82 5.62 -24.95 6.80
CA ASN A 82 6.84 -25.03 7.59
C ASN A 82 7.43 -23.66 7.89
N ILE A 83 7.34 -22.71 6.96
CA ILE A 83 7.79 -21.32 7.16
C ILE A 83 7.02 -20.69 8.32
N LEU A 84 5.67 -20.79 8.30
CA LEU A 84 4.83 -20.24 9.37
C LEU A 84 5.14 -20.89 10.73
N ASN A 85 5.35 -22.20 10.73
CA ASN A 85 5.65 -22.96 11.95
C ASN A 85 7.00 -22.55 12.56
N GLU A 86 8.02 -22.35 11.75
CA GLU A 86 9.35 -21.92 12.20
C GLU A 86 9.32 -20.52 12.84
N VAL A 87 8.55 -19.57 12.28
CA VAL A 87 8.45 -18.20 12.81
C VAL A 87 7.36 -18.01 13.87
N LYS A 88 6.66 -19.08 14.25
CA LYS A 88 5.54 -19.08 15.20
C LYS A 88 5.83 -18.37 16.52
N ASN A 89 7.00 -18.67 17.12
CA ASN A 89 7.34 -18.14 18.44
C ASN A 89 7.64 -16.64 18.42
N ASP A 90 8.05 -16.09 17.28
CA ASP A 90 8.25 -14.66 17.09
C ASP A 90 6.90 -13.95 17.02
N LEU A 91 5.96 -14.51 16.24
CA LEU A 91 4.70 -13.88 15.92
C LEU A 91 3.62 -14.03 17.00
N LYS A 92 3.65 -15.12 17.80
CA LYS A 92 2.68 -15.35 18.89
C LYS A 92 2.68 -14.26 19.96
N LYS A 93 3.81 -13.62 20.20
CA LYS A 93 3.97 -12.59 21.24
C LYS A 93 3.52 -11.21 20.77
N ILE A 94 3.32 -11.03 19.47
CA ILE A 94 2.98 -9.73 18.89
C ILE A 94 1.47 -9.61 18.84
N LYS A 95 0.93 -8.66 19.61
CA LYS A 95 -0.49 -8.30 19.62
C LYS A 95 -0.65 -6.90 19.05
N ALA A 96 -1.66 -6.72 18.21
CA ALA A 96 -2.04 -5.42 17.73
C ALA A 96 -2.72 -4.59 18.85
N LYS A 97 -2.70 -3.28 18.69
CA LYS A 97 -3.40 -2.33 19.52
C LYS A 97 -4.74 -1.99 18.89
N LYS A 98 -5.70 -1.57 19.73
CA LYS A 98 -7.01 -1.11 19.28
C LYS A 98 -6.85 0.12 18.40
N GLY A 99 -7.42 0.07 17.20
CA GLY A 99 -7.30 1.12 16.20
C GLY A 99 -8.57 1.96 16.04
N THR A 100 -8.52 2.91 15.11
CA THR A 100 -9.66 3.72 14.68
C THR A 100 -10.15 3.27 13.30
N ALA A 101 -11.46 3.39 13.05
CA ALA A 101 -12.12 3.11 11.78
C ALA A 101 -12.95 4.32 11.29
N LEU A 102 -12.60 5.53 11.72
CA LEU A 102 -13.28 6.75 11.29
C LEU A 102 -13.35 6.84 9.77
N MET A 103 -14.56 7.06 9.26
CA MET A 103 -14.85 7.20 7.82
C MET A 103 -14.37 6.03 6.95
N CYS A 104 -14.24 4.83 7.50
CA CYS A 104 -13.83 3.64 6.72
C CYS A 104 -14.97 3.07 5.84
N GLY A 105 -16.18 3.61 5.93
CA GLY A 105 -17.33 3.16 5.15
C GLY A 105 -17.96 1.86 5.68
N THR A 106 -19.07 1.45 5.08
CA THR A 106 -19.85 0.26 5.50
C THR A 106 -19.17 -1.07 5.19
N GLY A 107 -18.17 -1.10 4.30
CA GLY A 107 -17.45 -2.33 3.95
C GLY A 107 -16.73 -3.01 5.11
N ILE A 108 -16.45 -2.29 6.21
CA ILE A 108 -15.83 -2.87 7.39
C ILE A 108 -16.79 -3.74 8.22
N GLU A 109 -18.11 -3.54 8.10
CA GLU A 109 -19.14 -4.34 8.81
C GLU A 109 -19.07 -5.81 8.40
N GLU A 110 -18.59 -6.10 7.21
CA GLU A 110 -18.42 -7.47 6.71
C GLU A 110 -17.29 -8.25 7.39
N PHE A 111 -16.41 -7.58 8.16
CA PHE A 111 -15.37 -8.24 8.95
C PHE A 111 -15.91 -8.95 10.20
N GLY A 112 -17.21 -8.84 10.49
CA GLY A 112 -17.83 -9.35 11.71
C GLY A 112 -17.67 -8.38 12.88
N LYS A 113 -17.42 -8.90 14.09
CA LYS A 113 -17.23 -8.04 15.26
C LYS A 113 -15.96 -7.20 15.12
N ILE A 114 -16.15 -5.89 15.11
CA ILE A 114 -15.05 -4.91 15.18
C ILE A 114 -15.08 -4.21 16.54
N GLU A 115 -13.92 -3.74 16.99
CA GLU A 115 -13.74 -2.96 18.21
C GLU A 115 -12.80 -1.80 17.91
N THR A 116 -13.31 -0.58 17.99
CA THR A 116 -12.60 0.64 17.55
C THR A 116 -12.43 1.62 18.72
N LEU A 117 -11.53 2.59 18.57
CA LEU A 117 -11.37 3.65 19.58
C LEU A 117 -12.63 4.53 19.69
N GLU A 118 -13.45 4.59 18.64
CA GLU A 118 -14.73 5.29 18.63
C GLU A 118 -15.74 4.65 19.60
N ASP A 119 -15.65 3.32 19.81
CA ASP A 119 -16.52 2.61 20.76
C ASP A 119 -16.25 2.99 22.22
N ASP A 120 -15.10 3.61 22.50
CA ASP A 120 -14.73 4.11 23.83
C ASP A 120 -15.21 5.56 24.06
N GLU A 121 -16.08 6.11 23.16
CA GLU A 121 -16.65 7.47 23.19
C GLU A 121 -15.59 8.59 23.23
N LEU A 122 -14.41 8.34 22.64
CA LEU A 122 -13.30 9.28 22.64
C LEU A 122 -13.53 10.42 21.62
N SER A 123 -13.04 11.61 21.98
CA SER A 123 -12.87 12.72 21.04
C SER A 123 -11.75 12.44 20.04
N LEU A 124 -11.69 13.19 18.93
CA LEU A 124 -10.58 13.06 17.95
C LEU A 124 -9.22 13.29 18.60
N ARG A 125 -9.13 14.23 19.55
CA ARG A 125 -7.89 14.51 20.27
C ARG A 125 -7.44 13.31 21.09
N GLU A 126 -8.33 12.69 21.84
CA GLU A 126 -8.04 11.50 22.64
C GLU A 126 -7.70 10.28 21.77
N ILE A 127 -8.39 10.11 20.62
CA ILE A 127 -8.03 9.07 19.63
C ILE A 127 -6.61 9.27 19.13
N VAL A 128 -6.24 10.49 18.73
CA VAL A 128 -4.88 10.82 18.27
C VAL A 128 -3.85 10.55 19.37
N GLU A 129 -4.09 11.00 20.59
CA GLU A 129 -3.20 10.79 21.72
C GLU A 129 -2.98 9.28 22.00
N ARG A 130 -4.05 8.49 21.93
CA ARG A 130 -3.94 7.02 22.09
C ARG A 130 -3.08 6.40 20.99
N ILE A 131 -3.30 6.78 19.72
CA ILE A 131 -2.50 6.31 18.59
C ILE A 131 -1.02 6.71 18.76
N GLU A 132 -0.78 7.98 19.11
CA GLU A 132 0.58 8.49 19.37
C GLU A 132 1.29 7.73 20.50
N ASP A 133 0.60 7.47 21.60
CA ASP A 133 1.13 6.76 22.75
C ASP A 133 1.55 5.32 22.42
N ASP A 134 0.73 4.62 21.64
CA ASP A 134 1.05 3.26 21.20
C ASP A 134 2.25 3.26 20.24
N MET A 135 2.30 4.22 19.31
CA MET A 135 3.44 4.40 18.42
C MET A 135 4.72 4.78 19.18
N LYS A 136 4.65 5.70 20.15
CA LYS A 136 5.80 6.13 20.99
C LYS A 136 6.39 4.98 21.80
N LYS A 137 5.55 4.11 22.37
CA LYS A 137 6.00 2.92 23.12
C LYS A 137 6.74 1.90 22.22
N PHE A 138 6.41 1.85 20.95
CA PHE A 138 7.04 0.96 19.98
C PHE A 138 8.26 1.59 19.27
N LYS A 139 8.31 2.93 19.18
CA LYS A 139 9.24 3.69 18.35
C LYS A 139 10.71 3.49 18.77
N ASP A 140 11.58 3.42 17.75
CA ASP A 140 13.00 3.79 17.81
C ASP A 140 13.39 4.51 16.49
N ASN A 141 14.70 4.70 16.28
CA ASN A 141 15.21 5.40 15.08
C ASN A 141 15.01 4.61 13.76
N GLU A 142 14.58 3.35 13.85
CA GLU A 142 14.34 2.47 12.70
C GLU A 142 12.87 2.09 12.55
N THR A 143 11.98 2.91 13.10
CA THR A 143 10.54 2.70 13.02
C THR A 143 9.95 3.38 11.81
N VAL A 144 9.01 2.69 11.13
CA VAL A 144 8.19 3.19 10.02
C VAL A 144 6.75 2.73 10.21
N VAL A 145 5.80 3.59 9.86
CA VAL A 145 4.36 3.26 9.81
C VAL A 145 3.96 2.96 8.37
N ILE A 146 3.33 1.82 8.14
CA ILE A 146 2.77 1.48 6.82
C ILE A 146 1.25 1.26 6.96
N ASN A 147 0.49 2.01 6.19
CA ASN A 147 -0.95 1.83 6.10
C ASN A 147 -1.29 0.72 5.11
N LEU A 148 -1.85 -0.38 5.63
CA LEU A 148 -2.32 -1.57 4.91
C LEU A 148 -3.81 -1.85 5.19
N ALA A 149 -4.51 -0.87 5.78
CA ALA A 149 -5.94 -1.00 6.08
C ALA A 149 -6.78 -1.07 4.79
N SER A 150 -8.03 -1.46 4.91
CA SER A 150 -8.98 -1.43 3.80
C SER A 150 -9.14 -0.01 3.23
N THR A 151 -9.47 0.06 1.93
CA THR A 151 -9.68 1.33 1.23
C THR A 151 -10.85 2.11 1.84
N GLU A 152 -10.60 3.36 2.20
CA GLU A 152 -11.61 4.29 2.66
C GLU A 152 -12.44 4.84 1.48
N PRO A 153 -13.70 5.26 1.69
CA PRO A 153 -14.46 6.02 0.72
C PRO A 153 -13.76 7.32 0.30
N ILE A 154 -14.13 7.85 -0.87
CA ILE A 154 -13.58 9.12 -1.34
C ILE A 154 -13.92 10.23 -0.34
N HIS A 155 -12.91 10.83 0.23
CA HIS A 155 -13.05 11.90 1.21
C HIS A 155 -13.11 13.27 0.52
N LYS A 156 -14.08 14.12 0.90
CA LYS A 156 -14.22 15.47 0.35
C LYS A 156 -13.20 16.41 0.98
N PHE A 157 -12.39 17.05 0.14
CA PHE A 157 -11.45 18.06 0.59
C PHE A 157 -12.19 19.26 1.17
N ASN A 158 -11.85 19.64 2.42
CA ASN A 158 -12.35 20.85 3.08
C ASN A 158 -11.19 21.81 3.30
N LYS A 159 -11.23 22.95 2.60
CA LYS A 159 -10.16 23.97 2.65
C LYS A 159 -9.88 24.49 4.07
N LYS A 160 -10.92 24.65 4.90
CA LYS A 160 -10.78 25.13 6.29
C LYS A 160 -9.86 24.23 7.11
N TYR A 161 -9.95 22.90 6.90
CA TYR A 161 -9.31 21.91 7.75
C TYR A 161 -8.10 21.21 7.11
N HIS A 162 -8.06 21.08 5.77
CA HIS A 162 -7.08 20.23 5.12
C HIS A 162 -5.91 20.98 4.47
N GLU A 163 -5.97 22.33 4.40
CA GLU A 163 -4.97 23.10 3.68
C GLU A 163 -3.75 23.50 4.52
N SER A 164 -3.94 23.66 5.84
CA SER A 164 -2.89 24.07 6.77
C SER A 164 -2.84 23.19 8.00
N ILE A 165 -1.68 23.18 8.67
CA ILE A 165 -1.46 22.43 9.91
C ILE A 165 -2.42 22.96 10.99
N ASP A 166 -2.53 24.29 11.16
CA ASP A 166 -3.46 24.90 12.11
C ASP A 166 -4.92 24.51 11.85
N GLY A 167 -5.31 24.44 10.56
CA GLY A 167 -6.64 23.97 10.17
C GLY A 167 -6.87 22.50 10.57
N PHE A 168 -5.88 21.66 10.36
CA PHE A 168 -5.96 20.24 10.72
C PHE A 168 -6.01 20.04 12.24
N GLU A 169 -5.19 20.74 13.00
CA GLU A 169 -5.22 20.74 14.47
C GLU A 169 -6.57 21.24 14.99
N LYS A 170 -7.09 22.33 14.40
CA LYS A 170 -8.40 22.87 14.76
C LYS A 170 -9.53 21.86 14.50
N MET A 171 -9.48 21.10 13.41
CA MET A 171 -10.43 20.02 13.13
C MET A 171 -10.43 18.96 14.24
N ILE A 172 -9.23 18.59 14.71
CA ILE A 172 -9.08 17.63 15.81
C ILE A 172 -9.62 18.21 17.12
N ASP A 173 -9.31 19.48 17.43
CA ASP A 173 -9.73 20.13 18.68
C ASP A 173 -11.23 20.42 18.73
N GLU A 174 -11.88 20.71 17.58
CA GLU A 174 -13.31 20.92 17.44
C GLU A 174 -14.10 19.61 17.31
N ASP A 175 -13.45 18.43 17.35
CA ASP A 175 -14.04 17.08 17.22
C ASP A 175 -14.84 16.88 15.90
N GLU A 176 -14.36 17.44 14.80
CA GLU A 176 -15.03 17.46 13.51
C GLU A 176 -14.86 16.13 12.74
N LYS A 177 -15.46 15.05 13.26
CA LYS A 177 -15.32 13.66 12.79
C LYS A 177 -15.72 13.44 11.32
N GLU A 178 -16.61 14.27 10.78
CA GLU A 178 -17.04 14.16 9.37
C GLU A 178 -15.97 14.60 8.34
N TYR A 179 -14.91 15.31 8.78
CA TYR A 179 -13.84 15.80 7.90
C TYR A 179 -12.54 15.03 8.04
N VAL A 180 -12.52 13.95 8.81
CA VAL A 180 -11.29 13.18 9.03
C VAL A 180 -11.53 11.69 8.84
N SER A 181 -10.56 11.00 8.20
CA SER A 181 -10.56 9.55 8.11
C SER A 181 -9.46 8.92 8.96
N ALA A 182 -9.58 7.63 9.22
CA ALA A 182 -8.59 6.85 9.97
C ALA A 182 -7.18 7.01 9.39
N SER A 183 -7.03 6.91 8.05
CA SER A 183 -5.72 7.03 7.41
C SER A 183 -5.06 8.40 7.61
N MET A 184 -5.86 9.47 7.69
CA MET A 184 -5.36 10.82 7.99
C MET A 184 -4.82 10.92 9.41
N LEU A 185 -5.53 10.35 10.41
CA LEU A 185 -5.10 10.36 11.80
C LEU A 185 -3.82 9.54 12.01
N TYR A 186 -3.72 8.37 11.38
CA TYR A 186 -2.48 7.57 11.44
C TYR A 186 -1.30 8.28 10.80
N ALA A 187 -1.50 8.92 9.64
CA ALA A 187 -0.46 9.71 8.98
C ALA A 187 -0.02 10.90 9.84
N TYR A 188 -1.00 11.64 10.40
CA TYR A 188 -0.73 12.76 11.30
C TYR A 188 0.07 12.31 12.54
N ALA A 189 -0.39 11.27 13.24
CA ALA A 189 0.27 10.74 14.43
C ALA A 189 1.71 10.27 14.12
N ALA A 190 1.92 9.58 13.01
CA ALA A 190 3.24 9.12 12.60
C ALA A 190 4.18 10.30 12.33
N ILE A 191 3.77 11.24 11.47
CA ILE A 191 4.57 12.39 11.04
C ILE A 191 4.88 13.32 12.22
N LYS A 192 3.88 13.60 13.06
CA LYS A 192 4.04 14.43 14.28
C LYS A 192 5.07 13.83 15.24
N ASN A 193 5.17 12.52 15.28
CA ASN A 193 6.12 11.81 16.14
C ASN A 193 7.42 11.42 15.43
N ASP A 194 7.80 12.09 14.35
CA ASP A 194 9.04 11.84 13.61
C ASP A 194 9.17 10.37 13.17
N ILE A 195 8.08 9.76 12.69
CA ILE A 195 8.07 8.39 12.15
C ILE A 195 7.72 8.45 10.66
N PRO A 196 8.58 7.92 9.76
CA PRO A 196 8.27 7.79 8.35
C PRO A 196 6.94 7.08 8.11
N TYR A 197 6.20 7.52 7.07
CA TYR A 197 4.87 6.99 6.77
C TYR A 197 4.76 6.55 5.31
N GLY A 198 4.33 5.31 5.09
CA GLY A 198 4.02 4.75 3.79
C GLY A 198 2.54 4.44 3.65
N ASN A 199 1.88 4.94 2.59
CA ASN A 199 0.48 4.63 2.30
C ASN A 199 0.37 3.61 1.16
N PHE A 200 0.12 2.37 1.50
CA PHE A 200 -0.06 1.29 0.52
C PHE A 200 -1.49 1.22 -0.05
N THR A 201 -2.40 2.05 0.48
CA THR A 201 -3.82 2.09 0.11
C THR A 201 -4.13 3.28 -0.80
N PRO A 202 -5.26 3.29 -1.54
CA PRO A 202 -5.73 4.48 -2.25
C PRO A 202 -6.32 5.57 -1.33
N SER A 203 -6.48 5.32 -0.03
CA SER A 203 -6.98 6.28 0.95
C SER A 203 -6.10 7.53 1.01
N VAL A 204 -6.63 8.64 1.51
CA VAL A 204 -5.96 9.95 1.50
C VAL A 204 -4.63 9.94 2.26
N GLY A 205 -4.59 9.34 3.46
CA GLY A 205 -3.38 9.26 4.27
C GLY A 205 -2.68 10.61 4.42
N SER A 206 -1.38 10.65 4.07
CA SER A 206 -0.54 11.85 4.15
C SER A 206 -0.60 12.77 2.91
N SER A 207 -1.56 12.58 1.99
CA SER A 207 -1.64 13.35 0.74
C SER A 207 -2.18 14.76 0.91
N LEU A 208 -2.79 15.08 2.07
CA LEU A 208 -3.31 16.42 2.34
C LEU A 208 -2.21 17.49 2.37
N PRO A 209 -2.48 18.72 1.88
CA PRO A 209 -1.53 19.83 1.98
C PRO A 209 -1.04 20.08 3.40
N ALA A 210 -1.92 20.01 4.40
CA ALA A 210 -1.57 20.14 5.82
C ALA A 210 -0.52 19.10 6.25
N LEU A 211 -0.72 17.83 5.92
CA LEU A 211 0.17 16.75 6.34
C LEU A 211 1.49 16.74 5.56
N LYS A 212 1.48 17.17 4.28
CA LYS A 212 2.71 17.40 3.52
C LYS A 212 3.56 18.51 4.14
N LYS A 213 2.94 19.62 4.57
CA LYS A 213 3.64 20.69 5.30
C LYS A 213 4.21 20.19 6.62
N LEU A 214 3.40 19.46 7.40
CA LEU A 214 3.86 18.88 8.66
C LEU A 214 5.08 17.95 8.46
N ALA A 215 5.06 17.14 7.40
CA ALA A 215 6.17 16.25 7.06
C ALA A 215 7.46 17.04 6.70
N MET A 216 7.32 18.16 6.01
CA MET A 216 8.43 19.05 5.69
C MET A 216 9.00 19.73 6.94
N GLU A 217 8.14 20.25 7.80
CA GLU A 217 8.55 20.95 9.05
C GLU A 217 9.23 20.00 10.03
N ASN A 218 8.67 18.79 10.20
CA ASN A 218 9.23 17.77 11.09
C ASN A 218 10.38 16.95 10.44
N LYS A 219 10.72 17.23 9.18
CA LYS A 219 11.75 16.50 8.42
C LYS A 219 11.50 15.00 8.36
N VAL A 220 10.27 14.59 8.14
CA VAL A 220 9.83 13.20 8.05
C VAL A 220 9.58 12.81 6.60
N PRO A 221 10.20 11.73 6.08
CA PRO A 221 9.89 11.23 4.76
C PRO A 221 8.57 10.46 4.76
N HIS A 222 7.79 10.64 3.68
CA HIS A 222 6.59 9.85 3.46
C HIS A 222 6.37 9.56 1.97
N ALA A 223 5.65 8.48 1.65
CA ALA A 223 5.36 8.06 0.29
C ALA A 223 3.99 7.37 0.18
N GLY A 224 3.41 7.35 -1.00
CA GLY A 224 2.11 6.75 -1.35
C GLY A 224 1.69 7.21 -2.75
N ASN A 225 0.53 6.83 -3.23
CA ASN A 225 -0.53 5.99 -2.62
C ASN A 225 -0.77 4.76 -3.50
N ASP A 226 -1.41 3.74 -2.92
CA ASP A 226 -1.89 2.54 -3.61
C ASP A 226 -0.75 1.67 -4.18
N GLY A 227 -0.38 0.62 -3.46
CA GLY A 227 0.70 -0.31 -3.84
C GLY A 227 0.53 -0.87 -5.24
N LYS A 228 1.59 -0.81 -6.05
CA LYS A 228 1.56 -1.23 -7.45
C LYS A 228 1.76 -2.74 -7.58
N THR A 229 0.67 -3.46 -7.56
CA THR A 229 0.59 -4.90 -7.84
C THR A 229 -0.30 -5.14 -9.07
N GLY A 230 -0.29 -6.35 -9.61
CA GLY A 230 -1.26 -6.82 -10.59
C GLY A 230 -1.34 -6.02 -11.90
N GLU A 231 -2.53 -5.78 -12.40
CA GLU A 231 -2.82 -5.26 -13.74
C GLU A 231 -2.18 -3.88 -14.02
N THR A 232 -2.16 -2.98 -13.03
CA THR A 232 -1.54 -1.67 -13.24
C THR A 232 -0.03 -1.79 -13.48
N LEU A 233 0.66 -2.69 -12.76
CA LEU A 233 2.07 -2.98 -13.02
C LEU A 233 2.24 -3.47 -14.47
N ILE A 234 1.42 -4.41 -14.92
CA ILE A 234 1.49 -4.95 -16.27
C ILE A 234 1.22 -3.88 -17.33
N LYS A 235 0.13 -3.09 -17.18
CA LYS A 235 -0.20 -1.99 -18.11
C LYS A 235 0.92 -0.97 -18.21
N THR A 236 1.48 -0.53 -17.09
CA THR A 236 2.55 0.48 -17.05
C THR A 236 3.91 -0.06 -17.52
N THR A 237 4.06 -1.38 -17.63
CA THR A 237 5.24 -2.06 -18.17
C THR A 237 5.11 -2.35 -19.66
N LEU A 238 3.96 -2.85 -20.12
CA LEU A 238 3.74 -3.27 -21.50
C LEU A 238 3.39 -2.12 -22.45
N ALA A 239 2.56 -1.15 -22.02
CA ALA A 239 2.17 -0.04 -22.88
C ALA A 239 3.38 0.73 -23.45
N PRO A 240 4.43 1.04 -22.67
CA PRO A 240 5.66 1.62 -23.19
C PRO A 240 6.36 0.78 -24.28
N MET A 241 6.32 -0.55 -24.19
CA MET A 241 6.89 -1.42 -25.21
C MET A 241 6.21 -1.17 -26.58
N PHE A 242 4.89 -1.08 -26.62
CA PHE A 242 4.15 -0.78 -27.86
C PHE A 242 4.48 0.64 -28.37
N LEU A 243 4.57 1.63 -27.46
CA LEU A 243 4.92 3.00 -27.80
C LEU A 243 6.32 3.08 -28.41
N TYR A 244 7.33 2.48 -27.78
CA TYR A 244 8.72 2.54 -28.26
C TYR A 244 8.95 1.80 -29.57
N ARG A 245 8.10 0.82 -29.90
CA ARG A 245 8.13 0.11 -31.17
C ARG A 245 7.22 0.76 -32.22
N ASN A 246 6.59 1.91 -31.92
CA ASN A 246 5.61 2.59 -32.77
C ASN A 246 4.47 1.64 -33.21
N LEU A 247 4.06 0.75 -32.33
CA LEU A 247 2.92 -0.14 -32.51
C LEU A 247 1.68 0.52 -31.93
N LYS A 248 0.61 0.66 -32.74
CA LYS A 248 -0.59 1.35 -32.32
C LYS A 248 -1.56 0.39 -31.63
N ILE A 249 -1.76 0.54 -30.32
CA ILE A 249 -2.83 -0.16 -29.60
C ILE A 249 -4.19 0.37 -30.10
N VAL A 250 -5.04 -0.52 -30.56
CA VAL A 250 -6.40 -0.22 -31.03
C VAL A 250 -7.40 -0.45 -29.92
N GLY A 251 -7.21 -1.52 -29.15
CA GLY A 251 -8.03 -1.85 -28.01
C GLY A 251 -7.27 -2.67 -26.97
N TRP A 252 -7.66 -2.50 -25.70
CA TRP A 252 -7.17 -3.26 -24.57
C TRP A 252 -8.34 -3.66 -23.69
N MET A 253 -8.58 -4.95 -23.54
CA MET A 253 -9.54 -5.50 -22.60
C MET A 253 -8.74 -6.13 -21.45
N GLY A 254 -9.03 -5.72 -20.22
CA GLY A 254 -8.52 -6.32 -18.99
C GLY A 254 -9.66 -6.91 -18.17
N TYR A 255 -9.65 -8.21 -17.95
CA TYR A 255 -10.64 -8.92 -17.15
C TYR A 255 -9.98 -9.48 -15.89
N ASN A 256 -10.42 -9.03 -14.71
CA ASN A 256 -9.88 -9.45 -13.44
C ASN A 256 -10.91 -10.27 -12.66
N ILE A 257 -10.53 -11.44 -12.23
CA ILE A 257 -11.32 -12.31 -11.37
C ILE A 257 -10.63 -12.34 -10.01
N LEU A 258 -11.33 -11.89 -8.97
CA LEU A 258 -10.83 -11.73 -7.62
C LEU A 258 -11.62 -12.60 -6.65
N GLY A 259 -10.93 -13.34 -5.81
CA GLY A 259 -11.59 -14.10 -4.74
C GLY A 259 -11.43 -13.47 -3.36
N ASP A 260 -10.63 -12.42 -3.26
CA ASP A 260 -10.31 -11.72 -2.03
C ASP A 260 -11.47 -10.82 -1.53
N PHE A 261 -11.30 -10.27 -0.34
CA PHE A 261 -12.28 -9.38 0.26
C PHE A 261 -12.44 -8.06 -0.52
N ASP A 262 -11.36 -7.54 -1.08
CA ASP A 262 -11.41 -6.34 -1.94
C ASP A 262 -12.29 -6.61 -3.17
N GLY A 263 -12.22 -7.82 -3.76
CA GLY A 263 -13.11 -8.25 -4.84
C GLY A 263 -14.57 -8.22 -4.42
N LYS A 264 -14.87 -8.64 -3.19
CA LYS A 264 -16.22 -8.60 -2.63
C LYS A 264 -16.74 -7.16 -2.47
N VAL A 265 -15.94 -6.27 -1.92
CA VAL A 265 -16.29 -4.84 -1.77
C VAL A 265 -16.49 -4.18 -3.14
N LEU A 266 -15.68 -4.56 -4.14
CA LEU A 266 -15.77 -4.06 -5.51
C LEU A 266 -16.93 -4.62 -6.32
N SER A 267 -17.60 -5.68 -5.85
CA SER A 267 -18.84 -6.16 -6.47
C SER A 267 -20.02 -5.20 -6.29
N HIS A 268 -19.93 -4.25 -5.36
CA HIS A 268 -20.88 -3.15 -5.21
C HIS A 268 -20.65 -2.06 -6.26
N LYS A 269 -21.70 -1.68 -7.01
CA LYS A 269 -21.64 -0.78 -8.19
C LYS A 269 -20.89 0.54 -7.94
N ASP A 270 -21.10 1.18 -6.80
CA ASP A 270 -20.54 2.50 -6.49
C ASP A 270 -19.00 2.48 -6.31
N ASN A 271 -18.44 1.35 -5.89
CA ASN A 271 -16.99 1.16 -5.74
C ASN A 271 -16.33 0.69 -7.05
N LYS A 272 -17.08 -0.02 -7.93
CA LYS A 272 -16.60 -0.53 -9.20
C LYS A 272 -16.28 0.61 -10.20
N GLU A 273 -17.18 1.59 -10.33
CA GLU A 273 -17.03 2.70 -11.27
C GLU A 273 -15.78 3.56 -11.02
N SER A 274 -15.47 3.87 -9.78
CA SER A 274 -14.29 4.66 -9.41
C SER A 274 -12.97 3.97 -9.80
N LYS A 275 -12.88 2.66 -9.62
CA LYS A 275 -11.68 1.87 -9.99
C LYS A 275 -11.52 1.68 -11.50
N ILE A 276 -12.62 1.56 -12.26
CA ILE A 276 -12.59 1.43 -13.72
C ILE A 276 -12.07 2.73 -14.35
N MET A 277 -12.60 3.88 -13.95
CA MET A 277 -12.16 5.20 -14.47
C MET A 277 -10.68 5.47 -14.23
N SER A 278 -10.12 5.04 -13.10
CA SER A 278 -8.70 5.23 -12.79
C SER A 278 -7.78 4.39 -13.69
N LYS A 279 -8.20 3.16 -14.06
CA LYS A 279 -7.40 2.23 -14.86
C LYS A 279 -7.32 2.63 -16.34
N ASP A 280 -8.38 3.19 -16.89
CA ASP A 280 -8.42 3.62 -18.29
C ASP A 280 -7.58 4.86 -18.55
N SER A 281 -7.52 5.78 -17.58
CA SER A 281 -6.69 7.00 -17.67
C SER A 281 -5.19 6.72 -17.74
N VAL A 282 -4.72 5.55 -17.26
CA VAL A 282 -3.30 5.17 -17.30
C VAL A 282 -2.80 4.94 -18.71
N LEU A 283 -3.58 4.24 -19.55
CA LEU A 283 -3.19 3.96 -20.94
C LEU A 283 -3.09 5.25 -21.77
N GLU A 284 -4.07 6.13 -21.65
CA GLU A 284 -4.05 7.43 -22.35
C GLU A 284 -2.82 8.26 -22.02
N LYS A 285 -2.48 8.34 -20.75
CA LYS A 285 -1.30 9.10 -20.29
C LYS A 285 0.03 8.53 -20.82
N ILE A 286 0.13 7.20 -20.99
CA ILE A 286 1.35 6.56 -21.52
C ILE A 286 1.40 6.69 -23.03
N LEU A 287 0.29 6.41 -23.71
CA LEU A 287 0.25 6.29 -25.17
C LEU A 287 0.10 7.66 -25.88
N GLY A 288 -0.38 8.68 -25.18
CA GLY A 288 -0.72 9.99 -25.76
C GLY A 288 -2.01 9.99 -26.59
N TYR A 289 -2.78 8.91 -26.54
CA TYR A 289 -4.11 8.77 -27.16
C TYR A 289 -4.92 7.73 -26.39
N SER A 290 -6.27 7.79 -26.51
CA SER A 290 -7.19 6.85 -25.86
C SER A 290 -7.48 5.67 -26.79
N PRO A 291 -6.98 4.45 -26.54
CA PRO A 291 -7.44 3.25 -27.23
C PRO A 291 -8.84 2.86 -26.75
N TYR A 292 -9.54 2.02 -27.49
CA TYR A 292 -10.75 1.38 -26.96
C TYR A 292 -10.37 0.52 -25.75
N SER A 293 -10.92 0.82 -24.58
CA SER A 293 -10.58 0.13 -23.33
C SER A 293 -11.79 -0.46 -22.66
N ILE A 294 -11.67 -1.71 -22.21
CA ILE A 294 -12.65 -2.39 -21.36
C ILE A 294 -11.90 -2.90 -20.13
N THR A 295 -12.35 -2.53 -18.94
CA THR A 295 -11.84 -3.09 -17.68
C THR A 295 -13.03 -3.69 -16.92
N GLU A 296 -12.96 -4.99 -16.64
CA GLU A 296 -13.94 -5.71 -15.85
C GLU A 296 -13.32 -6.30 -14.60
N ILE A 297 -14.09 -6.34 -13.54
CA ILE A 297 -13.71 -6.93 -12.25
C ILE A 297 -14.87 -7.76 -11.76
N GLU A 298 -14.63 -9.05 -11.57
CA GLU A 298 -15.62 -9.99 -11.07
C GLU A 298 -15.14 -10.67 -9.78
N TYR A 299 -16.07 -10.83 -8.85
CA TYR A 299 -15.82 -11.53 -7.61
C TYR A 299 -16.15 -13.02 -7.72
N PHE A 300 -15.18 -13.88 -7.40
CA PHE A 300 -15.33 -15.32 -7.43
C PHE A 300 -14.84 -15.94 -6.12
N PRO A 301 -15.73 -16.19 -5.15
CA PRO A 301 -15.38 -16.53 -3.75
C PRO A 301 -14.43 -17.71 -3.57
N SER A 302 -14.49 -18.72 -4.46
CA SER A 302 -13.64 -19.91 -4.35
C SER A 302 -12.18 -19.67 -4.70
N LEU A 303 -11.82 -18.51 -5.26
CA LEU A 303 -10.43 -18.13 -5.52
C LEU A 303 -9.70 -17.69 -4.26
N VAL A 304 -10.42 -17.35 -3.16
CA VAL A 304 -9.88 -16.81 -1.91
C VAL A 304 -8.94 -15.61 -2.18
N ASP A 305 -7.65 -15.64 -1.85
CA ASP A 305 -6.70 -14.53 -2.15
C ASP A 305 -6.06 -14.65 -3.54
N ASN A 306 -6.44 -15.65 -4.33
CA ASN A 306 -5.95 -15.78 -5.69
C ASN A 306 -6.65 -14.78 -6.61
N LYS A 307 -5.90 -14.29 -7.57
CA LYS A 307 -6.33 -13.35 -8.59
C LYS A 307 -5.91 -13.82 -9.95
N THR A 308 -6.85 -13.87 -10.87
CA THR A 308 -6.58 -14.10 -12.28
C THR A 308 -6.81 -12.82 -13.06
N ALA A 309 -5.80 -12.34 -13.77
CA ALA A 309 -5.93 -11.28 -14.77
C ALA A 309 -5.80 -11.88 -16.15
N PHE A 310 -6.81 -11.67 -16.99
CA PHE A 310 -6.81 -12.01 -18.41
C PHE A 310 -6.86 -10.73 -19.22
N ASP A 311 -5.87 -10.51 -20.08
CA ASP A 311 -5.79 -9.32 -20.91
C ASP A 311 -5.73 -9.71 -22.40
N PHE A 312 -6.51 -8.99 -23.20
CA PHE A 312 -6.54 -9.05 -24.64
C PHE A 312 -6.21 -7.69 -25.23
N LEU A 313 -5.14 -7.65 -26.04
CA LEU A 313 -4.71 -6.45 -26.74
C LEU A 313 -4.87 -6.64 -28.26
N HIS A 314 -5.48 -5.66 -28.90
CA HIS A 314 -5.54 -5.57 -30.37
C HIS A 314 -4.72 -4.35 -30.81
N PHE A 315 -3.73 -4.57 -31.68
CA PHE A 315 -2.83 -3.51 -32.10
C PHE A 315 -2.50 -3.59 -33.59
N LYS A 316 -2.03 -2.47 -34.14
CA LYS A 316 -1.58 -2.34 -35.53
C LYS A 316 -0.08 -2.21 -35.60
N GLY A 317 0.53 -2.91 -36.53
CA GLY A 317 1.94 -2.80 -36.88
C GLY A 317 2.14 -2.24 -38.29
N PHE A 318 3.29 -2.58 -38.89
CA PHE A 318 3.67 -2.16 -40.24
C PHE A 318 2.64 -2.60 -41.29
N LEU A 319 2.45 -1.79 -42.30
CA LEU A 319 1.44 -1.97 -43.36
C LEU A 319 -0.02 -1.99 -42.85
N GLY A 320 -0.25 -1.48 -41.65
CA GLY A 320 -1.58 -1.48 -41.03
C GLY A 320 -2.06 -2.86 -40.57
N THR A 321 -1.19 -3.86 -40.59
CA THR A 321 -1.52 -5.23 -40.19
C THR A 321 -1.93 -5.28 -38.73
N LYS A 322 -3.12 -5.87 -38.49
CA LYS A 322 -3.68 -6.04 -37.17
C LYS A 322 -3.18 -7.34 -36.53
N MET A 323 -2.73 -7.23 -35.29
CA MET A 323 -2.20 -8.35 -34.52
C MET A 323 -2.84 -8.38 -33.14
N LYS A 324 -2.74 -9.49 -32.45
CA LYS A 324 -3.30 -9.73 -31.13
C LYS A 324 -2.20 -10.13 -30.18
N PHE A 325 -2.34 -9.70 -28.93
CA PHE A 325 -1.49 -10.14 -27.82
C PHE A 325 -2.41 -10.55 -26.67
N TYR A 326 -2.12 -11.66 -26.06
CA TYR A 326 -2.83 -12.20 -24.91
C TYR A 326 -1.86 -12.44 -23.78
N PHE A 327 -2.26 -12.15 -22.54
CA PHE A 327 -1.57 -12.69 -21.38
C PHE A 327 -2.58 -13.09 -20.31
N ILE A 328 -2.18 -14.07 -19.51
CA ILE A 328 -2.91 -14.49 -18.32
C ILE A 328 -1.88 -14.47 -17.18
N TRP A 329 -2.28 -13.86 -16.09
CA TRP A 329 -1.51 -13.86 -14.87
C TRP A 329 -2.36 -14.37 -13.71
N ASP A 330 -1.98 -15.54 -13.18
CA ASP A 330 -2.50 -16.05 -11.93
C ASP A 330 -1.51 -15.72 -10.81
N GLY A 331 -1.99 -15.06 -9.77
CA GLY A 331 -1.14 -14.61 -8.67
C GLY A 331 -1.89 -14.60 -7.34
N ILE A 332 -1.11 -14.47 -6.28
CA ILE A 332 -1.59 -14.30 -4.91
C ILE A 332 -1.19 -12.89 -4.48
N ASP A 333 -2.17 -12.02 -4.30
CA ASP A 333 -1.93 -10.58 -4.10
C ASP A 333 -1.07 -10.31 -2.87
N ALA A 334 -1.30 -11.04 -1.75
CA ALA A 334 -0.49 -10.88 -0.54
C ALA A 334 0.98 -11.24 -0.74
N ILE A 335 1.29 -12.24 -1.58
CA ILE A 335 2.69 -12.63 -1.89
C ILE A 335 3.38 -11.58 -2.74
N VAL A 336 2.67 -10.94 -3.67
CA VAL A 336 3.22 -9.86 -4.49
C VAL A 336 3.37 -8.56 -3.70
N ALA A 337 2.42 -8.26 -2.81
CA ALA A 337 2.38 -7.02 -2.03
C ALA A 337 3.40 -6.98 -0.89
N SER A 338 3.59 -8.09 -0.18
CA SER A 338 4.41 -8.13 1.05
C SER A 338 5.87 -7.69 0.86
N PRO A 339 6.61 -8.12 -0.18
CA PRO A 339 7.96 -7.62 -0.41
C PRO A 339 7.99 -6.12 -0.74
N ILE A 340 6.96 -5.59 -1.42
CA ILE A 340 6.84 -4.15 -1.69
C ILE A 340 6.67 -3.37 -0.39
N VAL A 341 5.91 -3.88 0.58
CA VAL A 341 5.76 -3.27 1.92
C VAL A 341 7.11 -3.18 2.62
N ILE A 342 7.91 -4.24 2.56
CA ILE A 342 9.28 -4.27 3.13
C ILE A 342 10.17 -3.24 2.43
N ASP A 343 10.14 -3.17 1.10
CA ASP A 343 10.92 -2.22 0.31
C ASP A 343 10.52 -0.76 0.60
N ILE A 344 9.23 -0.45 0.65
CA ILE A 344 8.74 0.89 1.01
C ILE A 344 9.27 1.29 2.38
N ALA A 345 9.15 0.42 3.37
CA ALA A 345 9.67 0.67 4.71
C ALA A 345 11.17 0.94 4.69
N ARG A 346 11.92 0.12 3.95
CA ARG A 346 13.37 0.19 3.85
C ARG A 346 13.85 1.47 3.16
N PHE A 347 13.24 1.86 2.04
CA PHE A 347 13.58 3.09 1.34
C PHE A 347 13.17 4.35 2.12
N LEU A 348 12.07 4.34 2.85
CA LEU A 348 11.69 5.45 3.74
C LEU A 348 12.69 5.64 4.88
N LEU A 349 13.14 4.56 5.52
CA LEU A 349 14.17 4.62 6.55
C LEU A 349 15.52 5.06 5.98
N PHE A 350 15.89 4.57 4.79
CA PHE A 350 17.08 5.02 4.08
C PHE A 350 17.00 6.53 3.78
N ALA A 351 15.89 7.02 3.24
CA ALA A 351 15.66 8.44 3.00
C ALA A 351 15.88 9.27 4.29
N LYS A 352 15.26 8.84 5.40
CA LYS A 352 15.40 9.51 6.69
C LYS A 352 16.87 9.57 7.15
N LYS A 353 17.60 8.46 7.10
CA LYS A 353 19.01 8.37 7.46
C LYS A 353 19.92 9.20 6.56
N ARG A 354 19.47 9.47 5.32
CA ARG A 354 20.17 10.35 4.37
C ARG A 354 19.66 11.79 4.37
N GLY A 355 18.86 12.18 5.39
CA GLY A 355 18.35 13.54 5.55
C GLY A 355 17.36 13.98 4.47
N LYS A 356 16.72 13.02 3.77
CA LYS A 356 15.63 13.31 2.83
C LYS A 356 14.29 13.22 3.55
N TYR A 357 13.39 14.17 3.29
CA TYR A 357 12.11 14.31 4.00
C TYR A 357 11.04 14.93 3.10
N GLY A 358 9.80 14.98 3.60
CA GLY A 358 8.63 15.31 2.80
C GLY A 358 8.24 14.15 1.89
N VAL A 359 7.61 14.44 0.78
CA VAL A 359 7.21 13.42 -0.22
C VAL A 359 8.44 12.88 -0.94
N ILE A 360 8.72 11.60 -0.79
CA ILE A 360 9.78 10.92 -1.56
C ILE A 360 9.19 10.46 -2.90
N LYS A 361 9.09 11.42 -3.84
CA LYS A 361 8.46 11.21 -5.16
C LYS A 361 9.16 10.17 -6.03
N GLU A 362 10.43 9.89 -5.77
CA GLU A 362 11.24 8.89 -6.48
C GLU A 362 10.81 7.46 -6.16
N MET A 363 10.06 7.26 -5.07
CA MET A 363 9.42 5.98 -4.74
C MET A 363 8.16 5.69 -5.56
N ALA A 364 7.84 6.49 -6.57
CA ALA A 364 6.70 6.29 -7.48
C ALA A 364 6.63 4.89 -8.10
N PHE A 365 7.78 4.23 -8.25
CA PHE A 365 7.87 2.84 -8.74
C PHE A 365 6.97 1.87 -7.97
N PHE A 366 6.79 2.08 -6.68
CA PHE A 366 6.00 1.21 -5.79
C PHE A 366 4.50 1.51 -5.78
N PHE A 367 4.04 2.59 -6.41
CA PHE A 367 2.68 3.09 -6.25
C PHE A 367 1.93 3.23 -7.58
N LYS A 368 0.61 2.98 -7.57
CA LYS A 368 -0.30 3.21 -8.71
C LYS A 368 -0.63 4.70 -8.87
N SER A 369 -0.77 5.40 -7.75
CA SER A 369 -1.11 6.82 -7.68
C SER A 369 -0.03 7.58 -6.89
N PRO A 370 1.20 7.67 -7.41
CA PRO A 370 2.32 8.24 -6.68
C PRO A 370 2.11 9.72 -6.39
N MET A 371 2.41 10.12 -5.15
CA MET A 371 2.39 11.53 -4.76
C MET A 371 3.48 12.31 -5.51
N GLU A 372 3.10 13.46 -6.08
CA GLU A 372 4.01 14.44 -6.69
C GLU A 372 4.91 13.90 -7.83
N ASN A 373 4.62 12.73 -8.37
CA ASN A 373 5.30 12.20 -9.54
C ASN A 373 4.30 12.01 -10.69
N ARG A 374 4.63 12.59 -11.85
CA ARG A 374 3.81 12.51 -13.07
C ARG A 374 4.24 11.42 -14.03
N VAL A 375 5.38 10.80 -13.79
CA VAL A 375 5.88 9.69 -14.60
C VAL A 375 5.06 8.44 -14.29
N ILE A 376 4.53 7.80 -15.34
CA ILE A 376 3.65 6.63 -15.20
C ILE A 376 4.35 5.36 -15.69
N ASN A 377 5.31 5.50 -16.61
CA ASN A 377 6.10 4.41 -17.15
C ASN A 377 6.93 3.73 -16.06
N THR A 378 6.71 2.44 -15.83
CA THR A 378 7.40 1.67 -14.79
C THR A 378 8.92 1.66 -14.97
N HIS A 379 9.43 1.60 -16.21
CA HIS A 379 10.87 1.60 -16.47
C HIS A 379 11.51 2.94 -16.09
N GLU A 380 10.86 4.06 -16.40
CA GLU A 380 11.33 5.39 -16.03
C GLU A 380 11.27 5.60 -14.51
N GLN A 381 10.20 5.15 -13.87
CA GLN A 381 10.07 5.20 -12.41
C GLN A 381 11.16 4.39 -11.71
N PHE A 382 11.45 3.18 -12.21
CA PHE A 382 12.57 2.38 -11.70
C PHE A 382 13.90 3.10 -11.85
N GLN A 383 14.15 3.70 -13.03
CA GLN A 383 15.38 4.45 -13.27
C GLN A 383 15.49 5.70 -12.37
N GLN A 384 14.36 6.39 -12.10
CA GLN A 384 14.33 7.50 -11.13
C GLN A 384 14.70 7.04 -9.74
N LEU A 385 14.18 5.91 -9.28
CA LEU A 385 14.49 5.32 -7.98
C LEU A 385 16.00 4.97 -7.88
N VAL A 386 16.55 4.33 -8.92
CA VAL A 386 17.98 3.96 -8.96
C VAL A 386 18.89 5.20 -8.95
N ASN A 387 18.57 6.21 -9.75
CA ASN A 387 19.36 7.44 -9.81
C ASN A 387 19.33 8.19 -8.49
N TRP A 388 18.14 8.35 -7.91
CA TRP A 388 17.98 8.96 -6.61
C TRP A 388 18.75 8.21 -5.50
N PHE A 389 18.64 6.88 -5.46
CA PHE A 389 19.39 6.09 -4.49
C PHE A 389 20.90 6.34 -4.60
N ARG A 390 21.45 6.33 -5.82
CA ARG A 390 22.90 6.55 -6.07
C ARG A 390 23.34 7.97 -5.71
N GLU A 391 22.48 8.96 -5.93
CA GLU A 391 22.77 10.36 -5.60
C GLU A 391 22.92 10.58 -4.11
N ILE A 392 22.14 9.86 -3.30
CA ILE A 392 22.11 10.07 -1.85
C ILE A 392 22.86 9.00 -1.07
N LEU A 393 23.37 7.91 -1.73
CA LEU A 393 24.20 6.88 -1.11
C LEU A 393 25.56 7.47 -0.66
#